data_7693b33f63e1f8ccc0d9a63cb178b47b
#
_entry.id   7693b33f63e1f8ccc0d9a63cb178b47b
#
_cell.length_a   1.000
_cell.length_b   1.000
_cell.length_c   1.000
_cell.angle_alpha   90.00
_cell.angle_beta   90.00
_cell.angle_gamma   90.00
#
_symmetry.space_group_name_H-M   'P 1'
#
loop_
_entity.id
_entity.type
_entity.pdbx_description
1 polymer ?
#
loop_
_entity_poly.entity_id
_entity_poly.type
_entity_poly.pdbx_seq_one_letter_code
_entity_poly.pdbx_strand_id
1 'polypeptide(L)'
;GTRLGILGMGRIGQKIGKVAKSLGMVIHYHNRSKLDSEKENGAIYHKTLESLMSVSDVLSVCCPASKETINLINKKTISLLPDGAIVTNVARGDIVDDDALIEALDSKKVSAVGLDVYKNEPKLNPGYLKHSRAFVLPHLGSATFETRTAMANLAIDNISEFFETGSCKNKVN
;
A
#
# COMPACT_ATOMS: atom_id res chain seq x y z
N GLY A 1 -10.85 5.74 18.43
CA GLY A 1 -9.67 5.81 17.79
C GLY A 1 -9.08 4.52 17.24
N THR A 2 -9.64 3.98 16.15
CA THR A 2 -9.00 2.87 15.40
C THR A 2 -7.63 3.32 14.88
N ARG A 3 -6.61 2.46 14.99
CA ARG A 3 -5.23 2.78 14.60
C ARG A 3 -4.97 2.31 13.17
N LEU A 4 -4.60 3.26 12.30
CA LEU A 4 -4.19 2.97 10.93
C LEU A 4 -2.66 2.92 10.86
N GLY A 5 -2.09 1.76 10.57
CA GLY A 5 -0.69 1.60 10.22
C GLY A 5 -0.48 1.81 8.71
N ILE A 6 0.40 2.72 8.33
CA ILE A 6 0.76 2.97 6.92
C ILE A 6 2.19 2.49 6.70
N LEU A 7 2.33 1.43 5.93
CA LEU A 7 3.64 0.96 5.47
C LEU A 7 4.01 1.69 4.17
N GLY A 8 4.87 2.68 4.27
CA GLY A 8 5.24 3.54 3.16
C GLY A 8 4.45 4.87 3.11
N MET A 9 4.76 5.82 3.98
CA MET A 9 4.12 7.14 4.05
C MET A 9 4.72 8.12 3.02
N GLY A 10 4.67 7.72 1.73
CA GLY A 10 4.97 8.54 0.56
C GLY A 10 3.77 9.42 0.17
N ARG A 11 3.73 9.90 -1.08
CA ARG A 11 2.63 10.77 -1.57
C ARG A 11 1.24 10.16 -1.37
N ILE A 12 1.07 8.86 -1.65
CA ILE A 12 -0.20 8.16 -1.49
C ILE A 12 -0.50 7.92 0.00
N GLY A 13 0.46 7.40 0.77
CA GLY A 13 0.29 7.15 2.19
C GLY A 13 -0.08 8.40 2.98
N GLN A 14 0.52 9.56 2.67
CA GLN A 14 0.16 10.84 3.29
C GLN A 14 -1.29 11.25 3.00
N LYS A 15 -1.78 11.04 1.77
CA LYS A 15 -3.19 11.31 1.41
C LYS A 15 -4.15 10.37 2.15
N ILE A 16 -3.83 9.07 2.22
CA ILE A 16 -4.60 8.09 3.00
C ILE A 16 -4.62 8.51 4.47
N GLY A 17 -3.46 8.81 5.05
CA GLY A 17 -3.36 9.25 6.43
C GLY A 17 -4.19 10.52 6.73
N LYS A 18 -4.16 11.50 5.82
CA LYS A 18 -4.97 12.73 5.94
C LYS A 18 -6.47 12.43 5.99
N VAL A 19 -6.96 11.59 5.08
CA VAL A 19 -8.39 11.20 5.02
C VAL A 19 -8.75 10.38 6.27
N ALA A 20 -7.96 9.38 6.63
CA ALA A 20 -8.22 8.54 7.80
C ALA A 20 -8.23 9.36 9.12
N LYS A 21 -7.33 10.34 9.24
CA LYS A 21 -7.30 11.26 10.38
C LYS A 21 -8.60 12.08 10.48
N SER A 22 -9.18 12.54 9.37
CA SER A 22 -10.45 13.26 9.37
C SER A 22 -11.65 12.39 9.77
N LEU A 23 -11.50 11.04 9.66
CA LEU A 23 -12.45 10.05 10.17
C LEU A 23 -12.17 9.65 11.64
N GLY A 24 -11.26 10.33 12.33
CA GLY A 24 -10.95 10.10 13.76
C GLY A 24 -9.99 8.94 14.02
N MET A 25 -9.28 8.43 13.00
CA MET A 25 -8.26 7.41 13.18
C MET A 25 -6.95 7.99 13.72
N VAL A 26 -6.24 7.21 14.52
CA VAL A 26 -4.85 7.50 14.93
C VAL A 26 -3.91 6.93 13.87
N ILE A 27 -3.04 7.79 13.32
CA ILE A 27 -2.17 7.41 12.21
C ILE A 27 -0.80 7.01 12.74
N HIS A 28 -0.39 5.79 12.40
CA HIS A 28 0.94 5.25 12.61
C HIS A 28 1.60 4.98 11.26
N TYR A 29 2.92 5.11 11.15
CA TYR A 29 3.59 4.80 9.91
C TYR A 29 4.99 4.25 10.10
N HIS A 30 5.46 3.49 9.10
CA HIS A 30 6.85 3.07 8.96
C HIS A 30 7.37 3.45 7.57
N ASN A 31 8.54 4.08 7.56
CA ASN A 31 9.38 4.34 6.39
C ASN A 31 10.82 3.97 6.74
N ARG A 32 11.68 3.82 5.73
CA ARG A 32 13.14 3.70 5.93
C ARG A 32 13.73 4.87 6.71
N SER A 33 13.17 6.06 6.52
CA SER A 33 13.53 7.28 7.25
C SER A 33 12.30 7.97 7.79
N LYS A 34 12.42 8.58 8.96
CA LYS A 34 11.37 9.42 9.54
C LYS A 34 11.11 10.62 8.62
N LEU A 35 9.84 11.00 8.46
CA LEU A 35 9.45 12.20 7.72
C LEU A 35 9.69 13.47 8.57
N ASP A 36 9.77 14.61 7.89
CA ASP A 36 9.72 15.92 8.54
C ASP A 36 8.35 16.09 9.22
N SER A 37 8.31 16.85 10.32
CA SER A 37 7.10 17.03 11.13
C SER A 37 5.89 17.57 10.35
N GLU A 38 6.13 18.42 9.35
CA GLU A 38 5.10 18.95 8.46
C GLU A 38 4.43 17.82 7.65
N LYS A 39 5.23 16.90 7.09
CA LYS A 39 4.76 15.75 6.32
C LYS A 39 4.15 14.67 7.20
N GLU A 40 4.63 14.52 8.44
CA GLU A 40 4.03 13.62 9.42
C GLU A 40 2.59 13.99 9.74
N ASN A 41 2.28 15.29 9.77
CA ASN A 41 0.94 15.79 10.10
C ASN A 41 0.34 15.16 11.39
N GLY A 42 1.20 14.94 12.38
CA GLY A 42 0.85 14.33 13.67
C GLY A 42 0.73 12.79 13.64
N ALA A 43 1.21 12.13 12.60
CA ALA A 43 1.33 10.67 12.58
C ALA A 43 2.50 10.20 13.46
N ILE A 44 2.37 9.00 14.01
CA ILE A 44 3.36 8.39 14.90
C ILE A 44 4.32 7.53 14.08
N TYR A 45 5.60 7.87 14.08
CA TYR A 45 6.63 7.12 13.38
C TYR A 45 7.03 5.85 14.13
N HIS A 46 7.15 4.74 13.40
CA HIS A 46 7.71 3.49 13.86
C HIS A 46 9.03 3.19 13.16
N LYS A 47 10.10 3.01 13.95
CA LYS A 47 11.44 2.74 13.43
C LYS A 47 11.55 1.37 12.74
N THR A 48 10.72 0.41 13.15
CA THR A 48 10.71 -0.95 12.61
C THR A 48 9.32 -1.33 12.11
N LEU A 49 9.28 -2.26 11.14
CA LEU A 49 8.02 -2.82 10.65
C LEU A 49 7.26 -3.52 11.78
N GLU A 50 7.95 -4.31 12.60
CA GLU A 50 7.33 -5.06 13.69
C GLU A 50 6.59 -4.14 14.67
N SER A 51 7.19 -3.00 14.99
CA SER A 51 6.55 -2.00 15.86
C SER A 51 5.31 -1.38 15.22
N LEU A 52 5.29 -1.18 13.89
CA LEU A 52 4.09 -0.73 13.18
C LEU A 52 3.02 -1.82 13.18
N MET A 53 3.40 -3.06 12.85
CA MET A 53 2.46 -4.19 12.77
C MET A 53 1.70 -4.38 14.08
N SER A 54 2.41 -4.34 15.22
CA SER A 54 1.83 -4.61 16.55
C SER A 54 0.74 -3.62 17.00
N VAL A 55 0.65 -2.46 16.38
CA VAL A 55 -0.34 -1.42 16.73
C VAL A 55 -1.39 -1.21 15.63
N SER A 56 -1.30 -1.89 14.50
CA SER A 56 -2.15 -1.63 13.33
C SER A 56 -3.46 -2.41 13.41
N ASP A 57 -4.55 -1.76 13.79
CA ASP A 57 -5.90 -2.33 13.66
C ASP A 57 -6.30 -2.43 12.18
N VAL A 58 -5.83 -1.47 11.38
CA VAL A 58 -5.88 -1.47 9.92
C VAL A 58 -4.47 -1.24 9.40
N LEU A 59 -3.95 -2.12 8.54
CA LEU A 59 -2.68 -1.95 7.85
C LEU A 59 -2.92 -1.53 6.41
N SER A 60 -2.32 -0.42 5.97
CA SER A 60 -2.32 0.00 4.57
C SER A 60 -0.93 -0.11 3.96
N VAL A 61 -0.76 -0.98 2.98
CA VAL A 61 0.50 -1.19 2.26
C VAL A 61 0.58 -0.20 1.11
N CYS A 62 1.55 0.74 1.20
CA CYS A 62 1.75 1.84 0.26
C CYS A 62 3.21 2.00 -0.17
N CYS A 63 4.13 1.14 0.29
CA CYS A 63 5.55 1.20 -0.07
C CYS A 63 5.80 0.68 -1.49
N PRO A 64 6.86 1.13 -2.19
CA PRO A 64 7.22 0.59 -3.50
C PRO A 64 7.70 -0.86 -3.38
N ALA A 65 7.49 -1.66 -4.44
CA ALA A 65 8.10 -2.97 -4.56
C ALA A 65 9.60 -2.83 -4.84
N SER A 66 10.41 -3.60 -4.13
CA SER A 66 11.85 -3.73 -4.31
C SER A 66 12.30 -5.10 -3.80
N LYS A 67 13.56 -5.45 -3.98
CA LYS A 67 14.10 -6.72 -3.45
C LYS A 67 13.90 -6.85 -1.93
N GLU A 68 13.95 -5.72 -1.21
CA GLU A 68 13.80 -5.67 0.25
C GLU A 68 12.33 -5.73 0.71
N THR A 69 11.38 -5.48 -0.19
CA THR A 69 9.95 -5.45 0.14
C THR A 69 9.16 -6.63 -0.41
N ILE A 70 9.78 -7.52 -1.19
CA ILE A 70 9.15 -8.77 -1.64
C ILE A 70 8.78 -9.63 -0.43
N ASN A 71 7.52 -10.08 -0.37
CA ASN A 71 6.97 -10.87 0.74
C ASN A 71 7.24 -10.24 2.13
N LEU A 72 7.28 -8.91 2.20
CA LEU A 72 7.49 -8.21 3.46
C LEU A 72 6.31 -8.45 4.43
N ILE A 73 5.10 -8.55 3.89
CA ILE A 73 3.89 -8.96 4.61
C ILE A 73 3.74 -10.47 4.41
N ASN A 74 4.20 -11.23 5.40
CA ASN A 74 4.26 -12.70 5.42
C ASN A 74 3.73 -13.24 6.74
N LYS A 75 3.72 -14.56 6.92
CA LYS A 75 3.21 -15.22 8.11
C LYS A 75 3.77 -14.65 9.42
N LYS A 76 5.09 -14.36 9.47
CA LYS A 76 5.75 -13.79 10.65
C LYS A 76 5.26 -12.37 10.94
N THR A 77 5.21 -11.50 9.94
CA THR A 77 4.79 -10.11 10.14
C THR A 77 3.29 -10.01 10.38
N ILE A 78 2.46 -10.82 9.71
CA ILE A 78 1.01 -10.90 9.94
C ILE A 78 0.69 -11.35 11.37
N SER A 79 1.46 -12.29 11.94
CA SER A 79 1.23 -12.75 13.31
C SER A 79 1.37 -11.65 14.38
N LEU A 80 2.08 -10.56 14.06
CA LEU A 80 2.26 -9.41 14.96
C LEU A 80 1.07 -8.44 14.95
N LEU A 81 0.19 -8.49 13.94
CA LEU A 81 -1.02 -7.66 13.91
C LEU A 81 -1.93 -7.95 15.10
N PRO A 82 -2.72 -6.99 15.56
CA PRO A 82 -3.85 -7.28 16.46
C PRO A 82 -4.79 -8.32 15.84
N ASP A 83 -5.44 -9.13 16.71
CA ASP A 83 -6.43 -10.09 16.23
C ASP A 83 -7.63 -9.37 15.60
N GLY A 84 -8.05 -9.85 14.44
CA GLY A 84 -9.12 -9.22 13.68
C GLY A 84 -8.70 -7.99 12.87
N ALA A 85 -7.41 -7.74 12.71
CA ALA A 85 -6.92 -6.62 11.89
C ALA A 85 -7.45 -6.68 10.44
N ILE A 86 -7.47 -5.53 9.78
CA ILE A 86 -7.79 -5.38 8.37
C ILE A 86 -6.49 -5.08 7.61
N VAL A 87 -6.28 -5.71 6.46
CA VAL A 87 -5.11 -5.44 5.61
C VAL A 87 -5.56 -4.91 4.26
N THR A 88 -4.96 -3.80 3.82
CA THR A 88 -5.19 -3.25 2.47
C THR A 88 -3.89 -3.13 1.72
N ASN A 89 -3.91 -3.46 0.41
CA ASN A 89 -2.76 -3.29 -0.47
C ASN A 89 -3.16 -2.47 -1.71
N VAL A 90 -2.58 -1.28 -1.82
CA VAL A 90 -2.72 -0.37 -2.97
C VAL A 90 -1.37 -0.07 -3.62
N ALA A 91 -0.36 -0.87 -3.30
CA ALA A 91 1.02 -0.70 -3.77
C ALA A 91 1.38 -1.67 -4.89
N ARG A 92 1.83 -2.89 -4.54
CA ARG A 92 2.15 -3.99 -5.48
C ARG A 92 1.88 -5.33 -4.81
N GLY A 93 1.44 -6.31 -5.60
CA GLY A 93 1.12 -7.65 -5.12
C GLY A 93 2.30 -8.37 -4.48
N ASP A 94 3.49 -8.25 -5.07
CA ASP A 94 4.71 -8.94 -4.60
C ASP A 94 5.14 -8.59 -3.16
N ILE A 95 4.60 -7.52 -2.58
CA ILE A 95 4.91 -7.13 -1.19
C ILE A 95 4.23 -8.06 -0.18
N VAL A 96 3.16 -8.72 -0.60
CA VAL A 96 2.33 -9.59 0.25
C VAL A 96 2.51 -11.05 -0.19
N ASP A 97 2.73 -11.92 0.78
CA ASP A 97 2.62 -13.36 0.61
C ASP A 97 1.12 -13.73 0.63
N ASP A 98 0.57 -14.05 -0.54
CA ASP A 98 -0.85 -14.35 -0.70
C ASP A 98 -1.30 -15.53 0.16
N ASP A 99 -0.50 -16.61 0.20
CA ASP A 99 -0.87 -17.81 0.94
C ASP A 99 -0.89 -17.54 2.46
N ALA A 100 0.06 -16.77 2.96
CA ALA A 100 0.08 -16.34 4.36
C ALA A 100 -1.10 -15.42 4.70
N LEU A 101 -1.50 -14.53 3.80
CA LEU A 101 -2.64 -13.64 4.03
C LEU A 101 -3.98 -14.40 3.97
N ILE A 102 -4.11 -15.39 3.08
CA ILE A 102 -5.29 -16.28 3.00
C ILE A 102 -5.39 -17.13 4.27
N GLU A 103 -4.29 -17.74 4.73
CA GLU A 103 -4.24 -18.49 6.02
C GLU A 103 -4.69 -17.60 7.20
N ALA A 104 -4.29 -16.33 7.19
CA ALA A 104 -4.68 -15.36 8.22
C ALA A 104 -6.17 -14.98 8.15
N LEU A 105 -6.79 -14.97 6.95
CA LEU A 105 -8.24 -14.84 6.77
C LEU A 105 -8.99 -16.08 7.28
N ASP A 106 -8.49 -17.29 7.00
CA ASP A 106 -9.05 -18.56 7.45
C ASP A 106 -9.08 -18.63 8.98
N SER A 107 -7.96 -18.30 9.63
CA SER A 107 -7.81 -18.29 11.08
C SER A 107 -8.47 -17.11 11.78
N LYS A 108 -9.01 -16.14 11.05
CA LYS A 108 -9.56 -14.87 11.56
C LYS A 108 -8.53 -13.96 12.25
N LYS A 109 -7.23 -14.24 12.09
CA LYS A 109 -6.16 -13.33 12.52
C LYS A 109 -6.30 -11.99 11.79
N VAL A 110 -6.65 -12.06 10.49
CA VAL A 110 -7.08 -10.92 9.67
C VAL A 110 -8.58 -11.06 9.44
N SER A 111 -9.33 -10.01 9.76
CA SER A 111 -10.81 -10.03 9.64
C SER A 111 -11.29 -9.75 8.23
N ALA A 112 -10.55 -8.94 7.46
CA ALA A 112 -10.88 -8.60 6.08
C ALA A 112 -9.64 -8.10 5.33
N VAL A 113 -9.68 -8.20 4.00
CA VAL A 113 -8.66 -7.64 3.12
C VAL A 113 -9.29 -6.78 2.02
N GLY A 114 -8.57 -5.71 1.64
CA GLY A 114 -8.90 -4.86 0.49
C GLY A 114 -7.69 -4.76 -0.45
N LEU A 115 -7.78 -5.39 -1.62
CA LEU A 115 -6.64 -5.52 -2.53
C LEU A 115 -6.98 -4.87 -3.87
N ASP A 116 -6.29 -3.79 -4.24
CA ASP A 116 -6.33 -3.24 -5.60
C ASP A 116 -5.22 -3.86 -6.47
N VAL A 117 -4.27 -4.52 -5.83
CA VAL A 117 -3.13 -5.19 -6.46
C VAL A 117 -2.89 -6.55 -5.80
N TYR A 118 -2.44 -7.53 -6.57
CA TYR A 118 -2.16 -8.88 -6.11
C TYR A 118 -1.04 -9.52 -6.94
N LYS A 119 -0.47 -10.60 -6.43
CA LYS A 119 0.62 -11.28 -7.12
C LYS A 119 0.14 -11.90 -8.44
N ASN A 120 1.01 -11.84 -9.47
CA ASN A 120 0.74 -12.41 -10.80
C ASN A 120 -0.47 -11.80 -11.55
N GLU A 121 -0.80 -10.52 -11.33
CA GLU A 121 -1.86 -9.85 -12.11
C GLU A 121 -1.79 -10.20 -13.61
N PRO A 122 -2.90 -10.45 -14.29
CA PRO A 122 -4.30 -10.38 -13.79
C PRO A 122 -4.82 -11.68 -13.15
N LYS A 123 -3.97 -12.67 -12.86
CA LYS A 123 -4.36 -13.96 -12.29
C LYS A 123 -4.42 -13.86 -10.77
N LEU A 124 -5.63 -13.63 -10.23
CA LEU A 124 -5.87 -13.62 -8.79
C LEU A 124 -5.67 -15.02 -8.19
N ASN A 125 -5.05 -15.09 -7.01
CA ASN A 125 -5.02 -16.33 -6.23
C ASN A 125 -6.47 -16.74 -5.86
N PRO A 126 -6.92 -17.94 -6.28
CA PRO A 126 -8.31 -18.36 -6.09
C PRO A 126 -8.69 -18.53 -4.61
N GLY A 127 -7.71 -18.58 -3.71
CA GLY A 127 -7.94 -18.58 -2.27
C GLY A 127 -8.75 -17.38 -1.80
N TYR A 128 -8.50 -16.18 -2.36
CA TYR A 128 -9.26 -14.98 -2.00
C TYR A 128 -10.74 -15.07 -2.37
N LEU A 129 -11.08 -15.74 -3.47
CA LEU A 129 -12.47 -15.88 -3.94
C LEU A 129 -13.35 -16.71 -3.00
N LYS A 130 -12.76 -17.47 -2.09
CA LYS A 130 -13.47 -18.28 -1.08
C LYS A 130 -13.92 -17.42 0.12
N HIS A 131 -13.43 -16.19 0.25
CA HIS A 131 -13.69 -15.34 1.39
C HIS A 131 -14.62 -14.19 1.03
N SER A 132 -15.81 -14.13 1.62
CA SER A 132 -16.71 -12.98 1.52
C SER A 132 -16.13 -11.69 2.13
N ARG A 133 -15.03 -11.80 2.87
CA ARG A 133 -14.30 -10.69 3.52
C ARG A 133 -13.05 -10.26 2.73
N ALA A 134 -12.84 -10.82 1.55
CA ALA A 134 -11.81 -10.38 0.61
C ALA A 134 -12.47 -9.49 -0.46
N PHE A 135 -12.16 -8.19 -0.41
CA PHE A 135 -12.56 -7.22 -1.42
C PHE A 135 -11.40 -7.02 -2.38
N VAL A 136 -11.56 -7.42 -3.63
CA VAL A 136 -10.50 -7.39 -4.64
C VAL A 136 -10.93 -6.56 -5.84
N LEU A 137 -10.07 -5.65 -6.27
CA LEU A 137 -10.25 -4.78 -7.43
C LEU A 137 -9.21 -5.09 -8.51
N PRO A 138 -9.50 -4.86 -9.79
CA PRO A 138 -8.60 -5.14 -10.89
C PRO A 138 -7.64 -3.96 -11.17
N HIS A 139 -6.86 -3.51 -10.18
CA HIS A 139 -5.87 -2.43 -10.27
C HIS A 139 -6.48 -1.11 -10.79
N LEU A 140 -7.45 -0.58 -10.05
CA LEU A 140 -8.24 0.59 -10.44
C LEU A 140 -7.72 1.93 -9.88
N GLY A 141 -6.64 1.95 -9.09
CA GLY A 141 -6.18 3.15 -8.36
C GLY A 141 -5.97 4.40 -9.21
N SER A 142 -5.67 4.24 -10.50
CA SER A 142 -5.52 5.36 -11.47
C SER A 142 -6.44 5.22 -12.69
N ALA A 143 -7.48 4.41 -12.63
CA ALA A 143 -8.29 4.02 -13.78
C ALA A 143 -9.47 4.98 -14.06
N THR A 144 -9.25 6.30 -13.94
CA THR A 144 -10.20 7.29 -14.46
C THR A 144 -9.76 7.77 -15.84
N PHE A 145 -10.70 8.27 -16.64
CA PHE A 145 -10.41 8.81 -17.97
C PHE A 145 -9.39 9.95 -17.89
N GLU A 146 -9.60 10.88 -16.96
CA GLU A 146 -8.75 12.05 -16.76
C GLU A 146 -7.32 11.65 -16.36
N THR A 147 -7.18 10.72 -15.42
CA THR A 147 -5.87 10.27 -14.94
C THR A 147 -5.11 9.53 -16.04
N ARG A 148 -5.78 8.61 -16.75
CA ARG A 148 -5.14 7.87 -17.86
C ARG A 148 -4.75 8.77 -19.00
N THR A 149 -5.59 9.75 -19.36
CA THR A 149 -5.26 10.77 -20.34
C THR A 149 -4.06 11.61 -19.91
N ALA A 150 -4.02 12.07 -18.67
CA ALA A 150 -2.90 12.83 -18.13
C ALA A 150 -1.59 12.01 -18.14
N MET A 151 -1.63 10.73 -17.80
CA MET A 151 -0.48 9.82 -17.86
C MET A 151 0.02 9.64 -19.30
N ALA A 152 -0.90 9.45 -20.27
CA ALA A 152 -0.54 9.32 -21.69
C ALA A 152 0.09 10.61 -22.23
N ASN A 153 -0.52 11.77 -21.97
CA ASN A 153 0.03 13.06 -22.38
C ASN A 153 1.42 13.32 -21.77
N LEU A 154 1.61 13.04 -20.49
CA LEU A 154 2.91 13.19 -19.84
C LEU A 154 3.99 12.31 -20.49
N ALA A 155 3.65 11.09 -20.91
CA ALA A 155 4.58 10.22 -21.63
C ALA A 155 4.93 10.79 -23.01
N ILE A 156 3.95 11.30 -23.76
CA ILE A 156 4.14 11.95 -25.06
C ILE A 156 5.03 13.19 -24.92
N ASP A 157 4.73 14.05 -23.93
CA ASP A 157 5.48 15.28 -23.67
C ASP A 157 6.96 14.97 -23.36
N ASN A 158 7.23 13.96 -22.52
CA ASN A 158 8.61 13.54 -22.21
C ASN A 158 9.35 13.01 -23.45
N ILE A 159 8.67 12.24 -24.31
CA ILE A 159 9.25 11.72 -25.54
C ILE A 159 9.57 12.88 -26.48
N SER A 160 8.64 13.80 -26.69
CA SER A 160 8.82 14.98 -27.55
C SER A 160 9.98 15.85 -27.05
N GLU A 161 9.99 16.19 -25.76
CA GLU A 161 11.06 16.98 -25.14
C GLU A 161 12.43 16.31 -25.32
N PHE A 162 12.50 14.97 -25.15
CA PHE A 162 13.74 14.22 -25.34
C PHE A 162 14.25 14.29 -26.78
N PHE A 163 13.39 14.16 -27.79
CA PHE A 163 13.79 14.27 -29.18
C PHE A 163 14.20 15.68 -29.58
N GLU A 164 13.61 16.71 -28.98
CA GLU A 164 13.93 18.11 -29.25
C GLU A 164 15.21 18.58 -28.54
N THR A 165 15.44 18.14 -27.31
CA THR A 165 16.49 18.71 -26.45
C THR A 165 17.56 17.71 -25.98
N GLY A 166 17.36 16.41 -26.23
CA GLY A 166 18.20 15.32 -25.70
C GLY A 166 17.98 15.00 -24.23
N SER A 167 16.99 15.62 -23.57
CA SER A 167 16.63 15.39 -22.16
C SER A 167 15.13 15.55 -21.94
N CYS A 168 14.62 15.10 -20.79
CA CYS A 168 13.22 15.32 -20.39
C CYS A 168 13.12 15.59 -18.89
N LYS A 169 12.06 16.31 -18.48
CA LYS A 169 11.84 16.74 -17.08
C LYS A 169 11.66 15.60 -16.10
N ASN A 170 11.10 14.48 -16.55
CA ASN A 170 10.76 13.35 -15.69
C ASN A 170 11.72 12.16 -15.86
N LYS A 171 12.97 12.43 -16.21
CA LYS A 171 14.03 11.42 -16.28
C LYS A 171 14.23 10.75 -14.92
N VAL A 172 14.32 9.41 -14.88
CA VAL A 172 14.44 8.61 -13.64
C VAL A 172 15.82 7.99 -13.43
N ASN A 173 16.73 8.09 -14.41
CA ASN A 173 18.11 7.57 -14.39
C ASN A 173 19.06 8.43 -15.23
#